data_57a04fe762986816f1f4249bc4727583
#
_entry.id   57a04fe762986816f1f4249bc4727583
#
_cell.length_a   1.000
_cell.length_b   1.000
_cell.length_c   1.000
_cell.angle_alpha   90.00
_cell.angle_beta   90.00
_cell.angle_gamma   90.00
#
_symmetry.space_group_name_H-M   'P 1'
#
loop_
_entity.id
_entity.type
_entity.pdbx_description
1 polymer ?
#
loop_
_entity_poly.entity_id
_entity_poly.type
_entity_poly.pdbx_seq_one_letter_code
_entity_poly.pdbx_strand_id
1 'polypeptide(L)'
;MQKPVVVWLGAMLCCFLWGSAFPCIKIGYKLWEINSLDTASQILFAGMRFLLAGILAIVLGSMLERRLLKPEQGAAGKILWLSLLQTVAQYMFFYIGLAHTSGVKASIIEAVNVFVAILVSGCLFRQETIHARQMIGCLIGFAGVV
;
A
#
# COMPACT_ATOMS: atom_id res chain seq x y z
N MET A 1 -19.53 -17.57 -7.54
CA MET A 1 -18.42 -18.20 -6.80
C MET A 1 -17.15 -18.02 -7.63
N GLN A 2 -16.20 -17.21 -7.16
CA GLN A 2 -14.92 -17.04 -7.86
C GLN A 2 -14.13 -18.36 -7.75
N LYS A 3 -13.53 -18.78 -8.87
CA LYS A 3 -12.71 -20.00 -8.87
C LYS A 3 -11.50 -19.76 -7.94
N PRO A 4 -11.21 -20.65 -6.97
CA PRO A 4 -10.14 -20.44 -5.98
C PRO A 4 -8.79 -20.15 -6.63
N VAL A 5 -8.52 -20.74 -7.80
CA VAL A 5 -7.27 -20.51 -8.56
C VAL A 5 -7.11 -19.05 -8.99
N VAL A 6 -8.20 -18.38 -9.39
CA VAL A 6 -8.15 -16.96 -9.80
C VAL A 6 -7.81 -16.06 -8.61
N VAL A 7 -8.36 -16.38 -7.43
CA VAL A 7 -8.06 -15.65 -6.18
C VAL A 7 -6.59 -15.83 -5.80
N TRP A 8 -6.07 -17.06 -5.88
CA TRP A 8 -4.66 -17.36 -5.60
C TRP A 8 -3.70 -16.64 -6.55
N LEU A 9 -3.96 -16.69 -7.85
CA LEU A 9 -3.13 -16.00 -8.85
C LEU A 9 -3.18 -14.49 -8.66
N GLY A 10 -4.37 -13.93 -8.38
CA GLY A 10 -4.51 -12.50 -8.08
C GLY A 10 -3.74 -12.09 -6.83
N ALA A 11 -3.83 -12.88 -5.75
CA ALA A 11 -3.08 -12.62 -4.53
C ALA A 11 -1.55 -12.68 -4.75
N MET A 12 -1.06 -13.67 -5.48
CA MET A 12 0.38 -13.77 -5.82
C MET A 12 0.85 -12.56 -6.63
N LEU A 13 0.07 -12.12 -7.62
CA LEU A 13 0.39 -10.94 -8.42
C LEU A 13 0.44 -9.69 -7.54
N CYS A 14 -0.54 -9.50 -6.66
CA CYS A 14 -0.55 -8.37 -5.72
C CYS A 14 0.67 -8.38 -4.79
N CYS A 15 1.03 -9.53 -4.24
CA CYS A 15 2.22 -9.68 -3.39
C CYS A 15 3.51 -9.37 -4.15
N PHE A 16 3.63 -9.84 -5.38
CA PHE A 16 4.79 -9.54 -6.24
C PHE A 16 4.91 -8.05 -6.53
N LEU A 17 3.80 -7.40 -6.94
CA LEU A 17 3.77 -5.96 -7.21
C LEU A 17 4.08 -5.14 -5.96
N TRP A 18 3.54 -5.55 -4.81
CA TRP A 18 3.81 -4.88 -3.54
C TRP A 18 5.28 -5.01 -3.12
N GLY A 19 5.82 -6.24 -3.16
CA GLY A 19 7.22 -6.49 -2.80
C GLY A 19 8.22 -5.80 -3.72
N SER A 20 7.92 -5.69 -5.02
CA SER A 20 8.78 -4.99 -5.98
C SER A 20 8.81 -3.46 -5.78
N ALA A 21 7.84 -2.89 -5.05
CA ALA A 21 7.79 -1.45 -4.83
C ALA A 21 9.01 -0.92 -4.08
N PHE A 22 9.51 -1.64 -3.06
CA PHE A 22 10.65 -1.21 -2.25
C PHE A 22 11.95 -1.07 -3.07
N PRO A 23 12.40 -2.11 -3.81
CA PRO A 23 13.57 -1.97 -4.66
C PRO A 23 13.38 -0.95 -5.78
N CYS A 24 12.18 -0.88 -6.40
CA CYS A 24 11.90 0.10 -7.45
C CYS A 24 12.01 1.55 -6.95
N ILE A 25 11.52 1.86 -5.75
CA ILE A 25 11.66 3.20 -5.16
C ILE A 25 13.14 3.52 -4.92
N LYS A 26 13.91 2.57 -4.36
CA LYS A 26 15.34 2.76 -4.11
C LYS A 26 16.14 2.96 -5.40
N ILE A 27 15.82 2.21 -6.44
CA ILE A 27 16.41 2.41 -7.78
C ILE A 27 16.03 3.79 -8.32
N GLY A 28 14.77 4.20 -8.18
CA GLY A 28 14.30 5.52 -8.57
C GLY A 28 15.06 6.65 -7.87
N TYR A 29 15.26 6.55 -6.57
CA TYR A 29 16.06 7.53 -5.82
C TYR A 29 17.51 7.61 -6.32
N LYS A 30 18.10 6.45 -6.65
CA LYS A 30 19.47 6.41 -7.19
C LYS A 30 19.56 7.01 -8.60
N LEU A 31 18.58 6.73 -9.46
CA LEU A 31 18.56 7.25 -10.84
C LEU A 31 18.34 8.76 -10.91
N TRP A 32 17.56 9.31 -9.99
CA TRP A 32 17.27 10.76 -9.93
C TRP A 32 18.18 11.49 -8.96
N GLU A 33 19.21 10.81 -8.43
CA GLU A 33 20.19 11.36 -7.48
C GLU A 33 19.55 12.03 -6.25
N ILE A 34 18.39 11.49 -5.81
CA ILE A 34 17.64 12.03 -4.68
C ILE A 34 18.38 11.70 -3.38
N ASN A 35 18.85 12.74 -2.71
CA ASN A 35 19.55 12.61 -1.44
C ASN A 35 18.54 12.25 -0.32
N SER A 36 19.01 11.49 0.68
CA SER A 36 18.21 11.16 1.87
C SER A 36 17.79 12.39 2.68
N LEU A 37 18.51 13.49 2.56
CA LEU A 37 18.19 14.77 3.23
C LEU A 37 17.25 15.66 2.41
N ASP A 38 17.01 15.34 1.15
CA ASP A 38 16.16 16.15 0.27
C ASP A 38 14.71 15.63 0.28
N THR A 39 14.00 15.99 1.33
CA THR A 39 12.58 15.62 1.51
C THR A 39 11.67 16.17 0.40
N ALA A 40 12.01 17.33 -0.17
CA ALA A 40 11.19 17.93 -1.23
C ALA A 40 11.22 17.07 -2.50
N SER A 41 12.39 16.63 -2.93
CA SER A 41 12.53 15.73 -4.10
C SER A 41 11.89 14.35 -3.84
N GLN A 42 11.95 13.83 -2.61
CA GLN A 42 11.28 12.59 -2.23
C GLN A 42 9.76 12.70 -2.37
N ILE A 43 9.17 13.79 -1.88
CA ILE A 43 7.74 14.04 -1.96
C ILE A 43 7.32 14.26 -3.42
N LEU A 44 8.11 15.01 -4.20
CA LEU A 44 7.85 15.22 -5.62
C LEU A 44 7.87 13.90 -6.40
N PHE A 45 8.86 13.05 -6.16
CA PHE A 45 8.96 11.72 -6.75
C PHE A 45 7.74 10.85 -6.41
N ALA A 46 7.32 10.85 -5.15
CA ALA A 46 6.11 10.15 -4.71
C ALA A 46 4.86 10.68 -5.42
N GLY A 47 4.70 12.01 -5.48
CA GLY A 47 3.57 12.67 -6.12
C GLY A 47 3.45 12.33 -7.60
N MET A 48 4.55 12.38 -8.35
CA MET A 48 4.57 11.99 -9.78
C MET A 48 4.19 10.52 -9.97
N ARG A 49 4.72 9.64 -9.13
CA ARG A 49 4.41 8.20 -9.19
C ARG A 49 2.93 7.92 -8.93
N PHE A 50 2.35 8.56 -7.90
CA PHE A 50 0.92 8.39 -7.59
C PHE A 50 0.01 9.01 -8.64
N LEU A 51 0.41 10.13 -9.24
CA LEU A 51 -0.32 10.75 -10.33
C LEU A 51 -0.38 9.83 -11.54
N LEU A 52 0.75 9.27 -11.96
CA LEU A 52 0.81 8.31 -13.06
C LEU A 52 -0.01 7.05 -12.76
N ALA A 53 0.11 6.50 -11.55
CA ALA A 53 -0.66 5.33 -11.13
C ALA A 53 -2.17 5.62 -11.11
N GLY A 54 -2.59 6.81 -10.66
CA GLY A 54 -3.98 7.24 -10.66
C GLY A 54 -4.57 7.36 -12.07
N ILE A 55 -3.83 7.97 -12.98
CA ILE A 55 -4.22 8.06 -14.40
C ILE A 55 -4.37 6.65 -15.01
N LEU A 56 -3.38 5.79 -14.81
CA LEU A 56 -3.41 4.40 -15.30
C LEU A 56 -4.61 3.63 -14.71
N ALA A 57 -4.88 3.78 -13.42
CA ALA A 57 -6.00 3.11 -12.77
C ALA A 57 -7.36 3.56 -13.34
N ILE A 58 -7.53 4.87 -13.59
CA ILE A 58 -8.75 5.40 -14.18
C ILE A 58 -8.91 4.91 -15.63
N VAL A 59 -7.84 4.94 -16.42
CA VAL A 59 -7.86 4.49 -17.82
C VAL A 59 -8.19 3.00 -17.89
N LEU A 60 -7.46 2.16 -17.17
CA LEU A 60 -7.67 0.71 -17.16
C LEU A 60 -9.05 0.33 -16.61
N GLY A 61 -9.48 0.96 -15.51
CA GLY A 61 -10.80 0.73 -14.94
C GLY A 61 -11.92 1.15 -15.89
N SER A 62 -11.79 2.30 -16.57
CA SER A 62 -12.76 2.76 -17.56
C SER A 62 -12.82 1.84 -18.79
N MET A 63 -11.67 1.29 -19.22
CA MET A 63 -11.63 0.31 -20.31
C MET A 63 -12.30 -1.02 -19.94
N LEU A 64 -12.06 -1.52 -18.73
CA LEU A 64 -12.63 -2.78 -18.24
C LEU A 64 -14.15 -2.69 -18.07
N GLU A 65 -14.61 -1.58 -17.48
CA GLU A 65 -16.04 -1.37 -17.27
C GLU A 65 -16.77 -0.77 -18.49
N ARG A 66 -16.04 -0.44 -19.56
CA ARG A 66 -16.55 0.24 -20.79
C ARG A 66 -17.35 1.51 -20.50
N ARG A 67 -17.07 2.16 -19.37
CA ARG A 67 -17.68 3.45 -18.96
C ARG A 67 -16.68 4.28 -18.19
N LEU A 68 -16.83 5.60 -18.25
CA LEU A 68 -15.99 6.49 -17.43
C LEU A 68 -16.33 6.29 -15.95
N LEU A 69 -15.33 5.94 -15.16
CA LEU A 69 -15.44 5.87 -13.70
C LEU A 69 -15.63 7.29 -13.16
N LYS A 70 -16.83 7.57 -12.68
CA LYS A 70 -17.16 8.84 -12.01
C LYS A 70 -17.50 8.55 -10.55
N PRO A 71 -17.03 9.38 -9.61
CA PRO A 71 -17.45 9.25 -8.22
C PRO A 71 -18.94 9.51 -8.11
N GLU A 72 -19.60 8.78 -7.21
CA GLU A 72 -21.01 9.00 -6.90
C GLU A 72 -21.24 10.41 -6.33
N GLN A 73 -22.39 10.99 -6.60
CA GLN A 73 -22.71 12.33 -6.11
C GLN A 73 -22.68 12.37 -4.60
N GLY A 74 -21.88 13.29 -4.03
CA GLY A 74 -21.69 13.42 -2.59
C GLY A 74 -20.52 12.60 -2.01
N ALA A 75 -19.92 11.67 -2.78
CA ALA A 75 -18.76 10.90 -2.31
C ALA A 75 -17.43 11.68 -2.36
N ALA A 76 -17.36 12.74 -3.13
CA ALA A 76 -16.11 13.49 -3.38
C ALA A 76 -15.41 13.96 -2.09
N GLY A 77 -16.16 14.49 -1.13
CA GLY A 77 -15.59 14.94 0.16
C GLY A 77 -15.02 13.79 0.98
N LYS A 78 -15.70 12.64 1.01
CA LYS A 78 -15.23 11.44 1.72
C LYS A 78 -13.98 10.86 1.04
N ILE A 79 -13.96 10.83 -0.29
CA ILE A 79 -12.80 10.38 -1.07
C ILE A 79 -11.61 11.30 -0.83
N LEU A 80 -11.81 12.62 -0.85
CA LEU A 80 -10.75 13.59 -0.59
C LEU A 80 -10.16 13.41 0.80
N TRP A 81 -10.99 13.31 1.85
CA TRP A 81 -10.53 13.13 3.21
C TRP A 81 -9.78 11.82 3.41
N LEU A 82 -10.33 10.73 2.87
CA LEU A 82 -9.70 9.41 2.92
C LEU A 82 -8.35 9.40 2.18
N SER A 83 -8.27 10.00 0.98
CA SER A 83 -7.03 10.07 0.22
C SER A 83 -5.98 10.93 0.91
N LEU A 84 -6.38 12.02 1.58
CA LEU A 84 -5.46 12.87 2.32
C LEU A 84 -4.80 12.12 3.47
N LEU A 85 -5.58 11.39 4.27
CA LEU A 85 -5.06 10.64 5.42
C LEU A 85 -4.33 9.36 4.99
N GLN A 86 -4.97 8.52 4.19
CA GLN A 86 -4.47 7.18 3.87
C GLN A 86 -3.41 7.19 2.76
N THR A 87 -3.45 8.15 1.84
CA THR A 87 -2.45 8.20 0.77
C THR A 87 -1.42 9.28 1.05
N VAL A 88 -1.83 10.55 1.16
CA VAL A 88 -0.85 11.64 1.26
C VAL A 88 -0.05 11.57 2.56
N ALA A 89 -0.72 11.54 3.72
CA ALA A 89 -0.02 11.54 5.00
C ALA A 89 0.79 10.25 5.21
N GLN A 90 0.18 9.09 4.98
CA GLN A 90 0.85 7.79 5.15
C GLN A 90 2.08 7.66 4.26
N TYR A 91 1.95 7.92 2.97
CA TYR A 91 3.06 7.75 2.04
C TYR A 91 4.12 8.84 2.16
N MET A 92 3.79 10.03 2.59
CA MET A 92 4.79 11.05 2.91
C MET A 92 5.76 10.54 3.98
N PHE A 93 5.26 10.03 5.10
CA PHE A 93 6.11 9.43 6.14
C PHE A 93 6.84 8.18 5.65
N PHE A 94 6.17 7.34 4.85
CA PHE A 94 6.78 6.13 4.29
C PHE A 94 7.98 6.44 3.38
N TYR A 95 7.86 7.39 2.46
CA TYR A 95 8.93 7.74 1.54
C TYR A 95 10.12 8.39 2.25
N ILE A 96 9.84 9.27 3.21
CA ILE A 96 10.89 9.87 4.05
C ILE A 96 11.60 8.77 4.86
N GLY A 97 10.86 7.88 5.51
CA GLY A 97 11.43 6.75 6.26
C GLY A 97 12.25 5.82 5.39
N LEU A 98 11.76 5.48 4.18
CA LEU A 98 12.46 4.63 3.22
C LEU A 98 13.75 5.28 2.70
N ALA A 99 13.83 6.60 2.60
CA ALA A 99 15.06 7.30 2.21
C ALA A 99 16.18 7.07 3.23
N HIS A 100 15.86 7.01 4.52
CA HIS A 100 16.81 6.87 5.63
C HIS A 100 17.07 5.43 6.05
N THR A 101 16.39 4.45 5.45
CA THR A 101 16.53 3.05 5.85
C THR A 101 16.76 2.12 4.64
N SER A 102 17.23 0.90 4.89
CA SER A 102 17.34 -0.10 3.81
C SER A 102 15.96 -0.62 3.41
N GLY A 103 15.79 -1.00 2.14
CA GLY A 103 14.52 -1.55 1.65
C GLY A 103 14.07 -2.79 2.43
N VAL A 104 15.02 -3.64 2.84
CA VAL A 104 14.74 -4.85 3.64
C VAL A 104 14.16 -4.48 5.02
N LYS A 105 14.80 -3.56 5.74
CA LYS A 105 14.28 -3.10 7.04
C LYS A 105 12.90 -2.45 6.90
N ALA A 106 12.69 -1.64 5.87
CA ALA A 106 11.41 -1.01 5.60
C ALA A 106 10.32 -2.05 5.34
N SER A 107 10.60 -3.11 4.57
CA SER A 107 9.62 -4.17 4.28
C SER A 107 9.24 -4.98 5.52
N ILE A 108 10.18 -5.21 6.45
CA ILE A 108 9.90 -5.87 7.73
C ILE A 108 8.98 -4.99 8.60
N ILE A 109 9.28 -3.70 8.70
CA ILE A 109 8.45 -2.75 9.46
C ILE A 109 7.03 -2.67 8.87
N GLU A 110 6.91 -2.62 7.55
CA GLU A 110 5.61 -2.60 6.86
C GLU A 110 4.82 -3.90 7.09
N ALA A 111 5.48 -5.05 7.12
CA ALA A 111 4.83 -6.31 7.45
C ALA A 111 4.23 -6.31 8.87
N VAL A 112 4.90 -5.70 9.84
CA VAL A 112 4.37 -5.55 11.22
C VAL A 112 3.07 -4.74 11.25
N ASN A 113 2.92 -3.75 10.37
CA ASN A 113 1.71 -2.92 10.29
C ASN A 113 0.44 -3.75 10.07
N VAL A 114 0.51 -4.81 9.26
CA VAL A 114 -0.62 -5.72 9.01
C VAL A 114 -1.08 -6.41 10.30
N PHE A 115 -0.14 -6.87 11.14
CA PHE A 115 -0.46 -7.53 12.41
C PHE A 115 -1.07 -6.55 13.40
N VAL A 116 -0.51 -5.34 13.50
CA VAL A 116 -1.06 -4.26 14.33
C VAL A 116 -2.47 -3.90 13.88
N ALA A 117 -2.72 -3.79 12.57
CA ALA A 117 -4.04 -3.49 12.03
C ALA A 117 -5.09 -4.55 12.41
N ILE A 118 -4.74 -5.85 12.34
CA ILE A 118 -5.62 -6.95 12.74
C ILE A 118 -5.92 -6.88 14.24
N LEU A 119 -4.91 -6.64 15.08
CA LEU A 119 -5.09 -6.53 16.53
C LEU A 119 -5.97 -5.32 16.89
N VAL A 120 -5.73 -4.16 16.28
CA VAL A 120 -6.52 -2.94 16.52
C VAL A 120 -7.96 -3.15 16.06
N SER A 121 -8.18 -3.71 14.87
CA SER A 121 -9.52 -3.99 14.34
C SER A 121 -10.31 -4.93 15.23
N GLY A 122 -9.68 -5.99 15.72
CA GLY A 122 -10.35 -6.99 16.57
C GLY A 122 -10.52 -6.57 18.03
N CYS A 123 -9.49 -5.97 18.64
CA CYS A 123 -9.51 -5.62 20.07
C CYS A 123 -10.17 -4.27 20.33
N LEU A 124 -9.87 -3.23 19.51
CA LEU A 124 -10.33 -1.87 19.77
C LEU A 124 -11.70 -1.60 19.13
N PHE A 125 -11.85 -1.96 17.87
CA PHE A 125 -13.11 -1.69 17.14
C PHE A 125 -14.14 -2.81 17.25
N ARG A 126 -13.75 -4.00 17.70
CA ARG A 126 -14.63 -5.18 17.83
C ARG A 126 -15.47 -5.46 16.55
N GLN A 127 -14.94 -5.05 15.40
CA GLN A 127 -15.63 -5.20 14.13
C GLN A 127 -15.64 -6.64 13.65
N GLU A 128 -14.68 -7.44 14.10
CA GLU A 128 -14.60 -8.87 13.81
C GLU A 128 -14.24 -9.66 15.06
N THR A 129 -14.82 -10.85 15.19
CA THR A 129 -14.40 -11.82 16.21
C THR A 129 -13.08 -12.44 15.77
N ILE A 130 -11.99 -12.13 16.45
CA ILE A 130 -10.70 -12.72 16.16
C ILE A 130 -10.80 -14.22 16.42
N HIS A 131 -10.75 -15.01 15.36
CA HIS A 131 -10.73 -16.47 15.46
C HIS A 131 -9.29 -16.94 15.77
N ALA A 132 -9.17 -17.97 16.58
CA ALA A 132 -7.85 -18.56 16.92
C ALA A 132 -7.02 -18.91 15.69
N ARG A 133 -7.65 -19.30 14.58
CA ARG A 133 -6.98 -19.56 13.30
C ARG A 133 -6.29 -18.33 12.71
N GLN A 134 -6.87 -17.14 12.86
CA GLN A 134 -6.28 -15.87 12.40
C GLN A 134 -5.07 -15.51 13.27
N MET A 135 -5.14 -15.70 14.59
CA MET A 135 -3.99 -15.48 15.48
C MET A 135 -2.82 -16.40 15.18
N ILE A 136 -3.10 -17.70 14.95
CA ILE A 136 -2.06 -18.67 14.56
C ILE A 136 -1.43 -18.26 13.22
N GLY A 137 -2.25 -17.89 12.23
CA GLY A 137 -1.77 -17.42 10.93
C GLY A 137 -0.89 -16.16 11.05
N CYS A 138 -1.27 -15.21 11.91
CA CYS A 138 -0.48 -14.02 12.20
C CYS A 138 0.86 -14.37 12.84
N LEU A 139 0.88 -15.26 13.84
CA LEU A 139 2.12 -15.68 14.52
C LEU A 139 3.08 -16.38 13.55
N ILE A 140 2.57 -17.30 12.73
CA ILE A 140 3.37 -18.00 11.72
C ILE A 140 3.90 -17.01 10.67
N GLY A 141 3.06 -16.09 10.20
CA GLY A 141 3.44 -15.06 9.24
C GLY A 141 4.51 -14.11 9.81
N PHE A 142 4.37 -13.70 11.06
CA PHE A 142 5.36 -12.86 11.73
C PHE A 142 6.70 -13.59 11.92
N ALA A 143 6.66 -14.85 12.34
CA ALA A 143 7.87 -15.68 12.46
C ALA A 143 8.59 -15.92 11.11
N GLY A 144 7.86 -15.85 9.99
CA GLY A 144 8.44 -15.97 8.65
C GLY A 144 9.07 -14.67 8.12
N VAL A 145 8.81 -13.53 8.75
CA VAL A 145 9.35 -12.20 8.35
C VAL A 145 10.61 -11.85 9.16
N VAL A 146 10.76 -12.36 10.36
CA VAL A 146 11.91 -12.19 11.27
C VAL A 146 12.98 -13.23 11.01
#